data_3a7da8ba16ad0ebd9c6f7dca14fc12ca
#
_entry.id   3a7da8ba16ad0ebd9c6f7dca14fc12ca
#
_cell.length_a   1.000
_cell.length_b   1.000
_cell.length_c   1.000
_cell.angle_alpha   90.00
_cell.angle_beta   90.00
_cell.angle_gamma   90.00
#
_symmetry.space_group_name_H-M   'P 1'
#
loop_
_entity.id
_entity.type
_entity.pdbx_description
1 polymer ?
#
loop_
_entity_poly.entity_id
_entity_poly.type
_entity_poly.pdbx_seq_one_letter_code
_entity_poly.pdbx_strand_id
1 'polypeptide(L)'
;MLTEAEKQQRYRMDDYYEYAHRPVMLKIERRVCGCDYGASSWTTKSEADLMANLLGIGPGSRLLDVGSGAGWPGLYLSKTTGCDLTLVDLPAFGLKMAQQRQTKESSDVSVWLALAEGAALPFIDNSFDAVCHADLLCCLVDKKSVLQACQEVLRPSKSMVFSVISVPLGLSDSDYRRALEAGPEFVASDDSYLSLLEQTGWTVLEDMNVTQSFLQLTQNRLDTERSHQDELLLSTEPETVKRRIIDLERRRDALADGLLRRDLFVVKSDK
;
A
#
# COMPACT_ATOMS: atom_id res chain seq x y z
N MET A 1 15.15 -3.03 -15.25
CA MET A 1 14.11 -2.87 -16.32
C MET A 1 12.93 -3.72 -15.95
N LEU A 2 11.73 -3.16 -15.99
CA LEU A 2 10.47 -3.87 -15.71
C LEU A 2 10.28 -5.07 -16.65
N THR A 3 9.84 -6.18 -16.10
CA THR A 3 9.35 -7.35 -16.85
C THR A 3 8.04 -7.02 -17.58
N GLU A 4 7.64 -7.83 -18.55
CA GLU A 4 6.35 -7.64 -19.23
C GLU A 4 5.15 -7.74 -18.27
N ALA A 5 5.23 -8.62 -17.25
CA ALA A 5 4.19 -8.75 -16.23
C ALA A 5 4.05 -7.46 -15.39
N GLU A 6 5.17 -6.86 -14.98
CA GLU A 6 5.17 -5.59 -14.23
C GLU A 6 4.66 -4.42 -15.08
N LYS A 7 4.99 -4.38 -16.38
CA LYS A 7 4.42 -3.37 -17.29
C LYS A 7 2.91 -3.52 -17.43
N GLN A 8 2.42 -4.75 -17.57
CA GLN A 8 0.98 -5.03 -17.64
C GLN A 8 0.28 -4.68 -16.32
N GLN A 9 0.89 -4.98 -15.17
CA GLN A 9 0.36 -4.58 -13.87
C GLN A 9 0.25 -3.06 -13.76
N ARG A 10 1.27 -2.31 -14.20
CA ARG A 10 1.23 -0.85 -14.20
C ARG A 10 0.00 -0.30 -14.96
N TYR A 11 -0.30 -0.82 -16.14
CA TYR A 11 -1.50 -0.41 -16.88
C TYR A 11 -2.79 -0.76 -16.14
N ARG A 12 -2.86 -1.97 -15.56
CA ARG A 12 -4.03 -2.36 -14.74
C ARG A 12 -4.19 -1.46 -13.50
N MET A 13 -3.09 -0.99 -12.92
CA MET A 13 -3.14 -0.06 -11.78
C MET A 13 -3.63 1.32 -12.19
N ASP A 14 -3.25 1.84 -13.36
CA ASP A 14 -3.83 3.09 -13.88
C ASP A 14 -5.35 2.97 -14.07
N ASP A 15 -5.83 1.90 -14.69
CA ASP A 15 -7.28 1.61 -14.84
C ASP A 15 -7.97 1.44 -13.47
N TYR A 16 -7.29 0.79 -12.51
CA TYR A 16 -7.81 0.60 -11.17
C TYR A 16 -7.94 1.94 -10.40
N TYR A 17 -6.96 2.82 -10.50
CA TYR A 17 -7.03 4.15 -9.89
C TYR A 17 -8.17 4.98 -10.50
N GLU A 18 -8.34 4.94 -11.81
CA GLU A 18 -9.48 5.60 -12.47
C GLU A 18 -10.81 5.06 -11.96
N TYR A 19 -10.95 3.75 -11.89
CA TYR A 19 -12.13 3.10 -11.34
C TYR A 19 -12.39 3.48 -9.87
N ALA A 20 -11.37 3.47 -9.04
CA ALA A 20 -11.45 3.75 -7.61
C ALA A 20 -11.86 5.21 -7.30
N HIS A 21 -11.68 6.13 -8.26
CA HIS A 21 -12.12 7.53 -8.13
C HIS A 21 -13.58 7.78 -8.51
N ARG A 22 -14.32 6.76 -8.91
CA ARG A 22 -15.77 6.91 -9.15
C ARG A 22 -16.50 7.25 -7.84
N PRO A 23 -17.55 8.10 -7.89
CA PRO A 23 -18.23 8.57 -6.68
C PRO A 23 -18.69 7.44 -5.73
N VAL A 24 -19.22 6.35 -6.28
CA VAL A 24 -19.68 5.19 -5.51
C VAL A 24 -18.50 4.50 -4.82
N MET A 25 -17.34 4.40 -5.48
CA MET A 25 -16.14 3.77 -4.90
C MET A 25 -15.55 4.62 -3.77
N LEU A 26 -15.49 5.93 -3.93
CA LEU A 26 -15.08 6.85 -2.85
C LEU A 26 -16.04 6.80 -1.65
N LYS A 27 -17.35 6.66 -1.90
CA LYS A 27 -18.36 6.48 -0.85
C LYS A 27 -18.15 5.19 -0.08
N ILE A 28 -17.88 4.08 -0.78
CA ILE A 28 -17.57 2.78 -0.20
C ILE A 28 -16.27 2.86 0.62
N GLU A 29 -15.21 3.42 0.05
CA GLU A 29 -13.92 3.58 0.71
C GLU A 29 -14.04 4.40 2.00
N ARG A 30 -14.76 5.52 1.97
CA ARG A 30 -15.02 6.34 3.16
C ARG A 30 -15.70 5.55 4.27
N ARG A 31 -16.68 4.70 3.92
CA ARG A 31 -17.39 3.85 4.88
C ARG A 31 -16.51 2.76 5.46
N VAL A 32 -15.63 2.17 4.65
CA VAL A 32 -14.81 0.99 5.02
C VAL A 32 -13.50 1.40 5.65
N CYS A 33 -12.77 2.33 5.05
CA CYS A 33 -11.41 2.72 5.47
C CYS A 33 -11.38 4.02 6.29
N GLY A 34 -12.47 4.80 6.29
CA GLY A 34 -12.52 6.12 6.95
C GLY A 34 -11.82 7.23 6.16
N CYS A 35 -11.51 6.98 4.89
CA CYS A 35 -10.88 7.92 3.95
C CYS A 35 -11.50 7.77 2.56
N ASP A 36 -11.19 8.68 1.63
CA ASP A 36 -11.77 8.70 0.28
C ASP A 36 -10.75 9.16 -0.78
N TYR A 37 -9.55 8.60 -0.70
CA TYR A 37 -8.46 8.94 -1.63
C TYR A 37 -8.59 8.24 -2.99
N GLY A 38 -9.36 7.17 -3.05
CA GLY A 38 -9.46 6.28 -4.20
C GLY A 38 -8.26 5.32 -4.25
N ALA A 39 -8.52 4.03 -4.07
CA ALA A 39 -7.48 3.01 -3.98
C ALA A 39 -6.52 3.20 -2.79
N SER A 40 -7.07 3.34 -1.59
CA SER A 40 -6.32 3.50 -0.33
C SER A 40 -5.59 2.23 0.14
N SER A 41 -5.34 1.26 -0.76
CA SER A 41 -4.88 -0.07 -0.37
C SER A 41 -5.81 -0.70 0.69
N TRP A 42 -5.27 -1.34 1.73
CA TRP A 42 -6.03 -1.87 2.86
C TRP A 42 -5.75 -1.09 4.16
N THR A 43 -5.13 0.08 4.05
CA THR A 43 -4.79 0.93 5.18
C THR A 43 -5.99 1.78 5.58
N THR A 44 -6.49 1.57 6.79
CA THR A 44 -7.55 2.38 7.37
C THR A 44 -7.01 3.69 7.92
N LYS A 45 -7.91 4.65 8.20
CA LYS A 45 -7.54 5.90 8.86
C LYS A 45 -6.86 5.65 10.22
N SER A 46 -7.37 4.71 11.03
CA SER A 46 -6.76 4.34 12.31
C SER A 46 -5.37 3.72 12.15
N GLU A 47 -5.14 2.94 11.10
CA GLU A 47 -3.81 2.41 10.79
C GLU A 47 -2.86 3.51 10.32
N ALA A 48 -3.33 4.49 9.53
CA ALA A 48 -2.55 5.65 9.17
C ALA A 48 -2.19 6.53 10.40
N ASP A 49 -3.12 6.70 11.35
CA ASP A 49 -2.85 7.36 12.63
C ASP A 49 -1.75 6.62 13.44
N LEU A 50 -1.80 5.28 13.43
CA LEU A 50 -0.75 4.46 14.05
C LEU A 50 0.59 4.63 13.34
N MET A 51 0.62 4.60 12.00
CA MET A 51 1.84 4.83 11.21
C MET A 51 2.46 6.19 11.51
N ALA A 52 1.66 7.26 11.65
CA ALA A 52 2.14 8.59 12.04
C ALA A 52 2.88 8.57 13.38
N ASN A 53 2.31 7.89 14.37
CA ASN A 53 2.90 7.76 15.70
C ASN A 53 4.21 6.94 15.68
N LEU A 54 4.24 5.84 14.93
CA LEU A 54 5.40 4.96 14.81
C LEU A 54 6.57 5.61 14.07
N LEU A 55 6.29 6.44 13.06
CA LEU A 55 7.30 7.20 12.33
C LEU A 55 7.92 8.32 13.18
N GLY A 56 7.20 8.85 14.17
CA GLY A 56 7.69 9.91 15.04
C GLY A 56 8.12 11.19 14.31
N ILE A 57 7.43 11.53 13.21
CA ILE A 57 7.72 12.67 12.34
C ILE A 57 6.87 13.88 12.70
N GLY A 58 7.34 15.07 12.32
CA GLY A 58 6.64 16.33 12.57
C GLY A 58 7.17 17.44 11.66
N PRO A 59 6.87 18.71 11.97
CA PRO A 59 7.33 19.87 11.20
C PRO A 59 8.86 19.85 11.03
N GLY A 60 9.33 20.05 9.79
CA GLY A 60 10.75 20.00 9.42
C GLY A 60 11.29 18.60 9.13
N SER A 61 10.52 17.52 9.35
CA SER A 61 10.86 16.18 8.88
C SER A 61 10.47 16.02 7.40
N ARG A 62 11.23 15.20 6.67
CA ARG A 62 10.95 14.83 5.27
C ARG A 62 10.53 13.37 5.20
N LEU A 63 9.28 13.12 4.83
CA LEU A 63 8.69 11.79 4.61
C LEU A 63 8.75 11.43 3.13
N LEU A 64 9.15 10.19 2.83
CA LEU A 64 8.99 9.57 1.52
C LEU A 64 7.90 8.49 1.61
N ASP A 65 6.88 8.57 0.77
CA ASP A 65 5.86 7.52 0.58
C ASP A 65 6.10 6.84 -0.77
N VAL A 66 6.51 5.56 -0.72
CA VAL A 66 6.88 4.77 -1.90
C VAL A 66 5.71 3.89 -2.32
N GLY A 67 5.32 3.94 -3.61
CA GLY A 67 4.09 3.30 -4.07
C GLY A 67 2.85 4.04 -3.56
N SER A 68 2.91 5.36 -3.58
CA SER A 68 1.95 6.25 -2.93
C SER A 68 0.55 6.27 -3.56
N GLY A 69 0.38 5.71 -4.76
CA GLY A 69 -0.89 5.70 -5.48
C GLY A 69 -1.52 7.09 -5.58
N ALA A 70 -2.76 7.21 -5.12
CA ALA A 70 -3.51 8.45 -5.06
C ALA A 70 -3.16 9.34 -3.83
N GLY A 71 -2.02 9.05 -3.17
CA GLY A 71 -1.47 9.83 -2.06
C GLY A 71 -1.92 9.38 -0.66
N TRP A 72 -2.48 8.19 -0.53
CA TRP A 72 -2.80 7.59 0.76
C TRP A 72 -1.77 6.51 1.13
N PRO A 73 -1.22 6.50 2.38
CA PRO A 73 -1.54 7.40 3.48
C PRO A 73 -0.71 8.70 3.51
N GLY A 74 0.28 8.89 2.63
CA GLY A 74 1.27 9.97 2.69
C GLY A 74 0.69 11.38 2.87
N LEU A 75 -0.29 11.79 2.05
CA LEU A 75 -0.91 13.12 2.17
C LEU A 75 -1.61 13.31 3.52
N TYR A 76 -2.25 12.27 4.04
CA TYR A 76 -2.86 12.31 5.36
C TYR A 76 -1.81 12.42 6.48
N LEU A 77 -0.73 11.63 6.39
CA LEU A 77 0.39 11.69 7.35
C LEU A 77 1.00 13.09 7.38
N SER A 78 1.32 13.64 6.21
CA SER A 78 1.88 15.00 6.09
C SER A 78 0.96 16.06 6.68
N LYS A 79 -0.33 16.00 6.37
CA LYS A 79 -1.34 16.94 6.89
C LYS A 79 -1.48 16.87 8.40
N THR A 80 -1.41 15.68 8.98
CA THR A 80 -1.63 15.48 10.43
C THR A 80 -0.38 15.75 11.26
N THR A 81 0.81 15.51 10.71
CA THR A 81 2.09 15.66 11.41
C THR A 81 2.79 16.99 11.11
N GLY A 82 2.44 17.65 10.01
CA GLY A 82 3.13 18.86 9.54
C GLY A 82 4.48 18.59 8.87
N CYS A 83 4.78 17.34 8.49
CA CYS A 83 6.01 17.02 7.79
C CYS A 83 5.93 17.35 6.30
N ASP A 84 7.07 17.64 5.68
CA ASP A 84 7.22 17.71 4.24
C ASP A 84 7.11 16.29 3.63
N LEU A 85 6.51 16.19 2.44
CA LEU A 85 6.18 14.91 1.82
C LEU A 85 6.74 14.80 0.41
N THR A 86 7.27 13.64 0.08
CA THR A 86 7.52 13.22 -1.30
C THR A 86 6.74 11.95 -1.59
N LEU A 87 5.93 11.99 -2.64
CA LEU A 87 5.17 10.85 -3.15
C LEU A 87 5.88 10.25 -4.36
N VAL A 88 6.09 8.95 -4.36
CA VAL A 88 6.66 8.22 -5.50
C VAL A 88 5.74 7.09 -5.91
N ASP A 89 5.41 7.03 -7.19
CA ASP A 89 4.73 5.88 -7.77
C ASP A 89 5.10 5.75 -9.25
N LEU A 90 4.83 4.57 -9.83
CA LEU A 90 5.07 4.32 -11.25
C LEU A 90 3.80 4.54 -12.11
N PRO A 91 2.58 4.13 -11.69
CA PRO A 91 1.34 4.52 -12.35
C PRO A 91 1.10 6.03 -12.25
N ALA A 92 1.03 6.69 -13.41
CA ALA A 92 0.93 8.15 -13.46
C ALA A 92 -0.45 8.68 -13.02
N PHE A 93 -1.50 7.88 -13.20
CA PHE A 93 -2.87 8.30 -12.86
C PHE A 93 -3.02 8.52 -11.35
N GLY A 94 -2.47 7.63 -10.52
CA GLY A 94 -2.46 7.78 -9.06
C GLY A 94 -1.84 9.11 -8.62
N LEU A 95 -0.62 9.41 -9.09
CA LEU A 95 0.06 10.66 -8.79
C LEU A 95 -0.70 11.90 -9.25
N LYS A 96 -1.37 11.83 -10.42
CA LYS A 96 -2.25 12.91 -10.89
C LYS A 96 -3.40 13.15 -9.91
N MET A 97 -3.99 12.10 -9.36
CA MET A 97 -5.06 12.22 -8.36
C MET A 97 -4.53 12.81 -7.04
N ALA A 98 -3.36 12.37 -6.59
CA ALA A 98 -2.69 12.94 -5.42
C ALA A 98 -2.43 14.44 -5.58
N GLN A 99 -1.93 14.87 -6.75
CA GLN A 99 -1.71 16.28 -7.07
C GLN A 99 -3.00 17.11 -7.04
N GLN A 100 -4.08 16.58 -7.62
CA GLN A 100 -5.39 17.25 -7.61
C GLN A 100 -5.93 17.40 -6.18
N ARG A 101 -5.76 16.38 -5.34
CA ARG A 101 -6.17 16.42 -3.93
C ARG A 101 -5.36 17.45 -3.17
N GLN A 102 -4.03 17.42 -3.27
CA GLN A 102 -3.15 18.41 -2.65
C GLN A 102 -3.56 19.84 -2.99
N THR A 103 -3.82 20.12 -4.27
CA THR A 103 -4.25 21.45 -4.74
C THR A 103 -5.58 21.89 -4.11
N LYS A 104 -6.53 20.95 -3.91
CA LYS A 104 -7.84 21.24 -3.32
C LYS A 104 -7.78 21.43 -1.79
N GLU A 105 -6.94 20.66 -1.12
CA GLU A 105 -6.91 20.63 0.34
C GLU A 105 -6.04 21.71 0.98
N SER A 106 -5.30 22.49 0.19
CA SER A 106 -4.42 23.60 0.61
C SER A 106 -3.77 23.36 1.97
N SER A 107 -2.52 22.94 2.00
CA SER A 107 -1.77 22.73 3.25
C SER A 107 -0.50 23.58 3.26
N ASP A 108 -0.03 23.96 4.44
CA ASP A 108 1.21 24.74 4.63
C ASP A 108 2.47 23.86 4.48
N VAL A 109 2.30 22.55 4.22
CA VAL A 109 3.42 21.62 4.03
C VAL A 109 3.81 21.51 2.56
N SER A 110 5.08 21.28 2.30
CA SER A 110 5.60 21.05 0.95
C SER A 110 5.32 19.60 0.53
N VAL A 111 4.76 19.43 -0.66
CA VAL A 111 4.50 18.12 -1.25
C VAL A 111 5.10 18.04 -2.65
N TRP A 112 5.97 17.06 -2.86
CA TRP A 112 6.58 16.77 -4.16
C TRP A 112 6.09 15.41 -4.68
N LEU A 113 6.06 15.28 -6.00
CA LEU A 113 5.67 14.05 -6.68
C LEU A 113 6.77 13.64 -7.66
N ALA A 114 7.12 12.35 -7.67
CA ALA A 114 8.08 11.80 -8.60
C ALA A 114 7.53 10.52 -9.24
N LEU A 115 7.62 10.43 -10.57
CA LEU A 115 7.30 9.23 -11.33
C LEU A 115 8.55 8.36 -11.40
N ALA A 116 8.63 7.29 -10.60
CA ALA A 116 9.78 6.41 -10.55
C ALA A 116 9.44 5.00 -10.07
N GLU A 117 10.33 4.05 -10.40
CA GLU A 117 10.29 2.69 -9.87
C GLU A 117 10.76 2.68 -8.41
N GLY A 118 10.09 1.92 -7.54
CA GLY A 118 10.49 1.79 -6.13
C GLY A 118 11.89 1.19 -5.94
N ALA A 119 12.36 0.39 -6.89
CA ALA A 119 13.71 -0.18 -6.91
C ALA A 119 14.80 0.79 -7.44
N ALA A 120 14.41 1.98 -7.94
CA ALA A 120 15.33 2.96 -8.54
C ALA A 120 14.86 4.38 -8.18
N LEU A 121 14.90 4.70 -6.90
CA LEU A 121 14.45 5.98 -6.37
C LEU A 121 15.38 7.11 -6.85
N PRO A 122 14.86 8.20 -7.46
CA PRO A 122 15.66 9.25 -8.08
C PRO A 122 16.12 10.32 -7.06
N PHE A 123 16.55 9.88 -5.89
CA PHE A 123 16.99 10.78 -4.83
C PHE A 123 18.42 10.48 -4.41
N ILE A 124 19.10 11.49 -3.89
CA ILE A 124 20.42 11.32 -3.27
C ILE A 124 20.30 10.59 -1.93
N ASP A 125 21.33 9.86 -1.56
CA ASP A 125 21.38 9.13 -0.29
C ASP A 125 21.11 10.05 0.91
N ASN A 126 20.52 9.49 1.95
CA ASN A 126 20.28 10.17 3.22
C ASN A 126 19.44 11.45 3.09
N SER A 127 18.45 11.46 2.18
CA SER A 127 17.60 12.62 1.92
C SER A 127 16.38 12.71 2.82
N PHE A 128 15.89 11.59 3.35
CA PHE A 128 14.63 11.50 4.08
C PHE A 128 14.82 11.16 5.56
N ASP A 129 13.95 11.71 6.39
CA ASP A 129 13.90 11.45 7.83
C ASP A 129 13.00 10.26 8.16
N ALA A 130 12.12 9.86 7.24
CA ALA A 130 11.27 8.69 7.35
C ALA A 130 10.88 8.18 5.96
N VAL A 131 10.61 6.89 5.86
CA VAL A 131 10.04 6.24 4.68
C VAL A 131 8.79 5.49 5.11
N CYS A 132 7.75 5.49 4.28
CA CYS A 132 6.61 4.59 4.44
C CYS A 132 6.18 4.00 3.11
N HIS A 133 5.47 2.89 3.18
CA HIS A 133 4.66 2.36 2.08
C HIS A 133 3.52 1.48 2.62
N ALA A 134 2.45 1.38 1.85
CA ALA A 134 1.27 0.60 2.24
C ALA A 134 0.99 -0.48 1.19
N ASP A 135 1.22 -1.75 1.56
CA ASP A 135 0.99 -2.94 0.75
C ASP A 135 1.70 -2.90 -0.64
N LEU A 136 2.87 -2.25 -0.72
CA LEU A 136 3.65 -2.12 -1.95
C LEU A 136 4.39 -3.41 -2.31
N LEU A 137 5.17 -3.98 -1.39
CA LEU A 137 6.11 -5.06 -1.70
C LEU A 137 5.42 -6.33 -2.22
N CYS A 138 4.19 -6.60 -1.79
CA CYS A 138 3.41 -7.72 -2.31
C CYS A 138 2.89 -7.51 -3.75
N CYS A 139 3.08 -6.33 -4.30
CA CYS A 139 2.75 -5.96 -5.67
C CYS A 139 3.99 -5.90 -6.59
N LEU A 140 5.17 -6.30 -6.12
CA LEU A 140 6.43 -6.18 -6.85
C LEU A 140 7.18 -7.51 -6.90
N VAL A 141 7.87 -7.77 -8.02
CA VAL A 141 8.72 -8.95 -8.20
C VAL A 141 10.00 -8.80 -7.38
N ASP A 142 10.72 -7.70 -7.57
CA ASP A 142 12.01 -7.44 -6.90
C ASP A 142 11.83 -6.65 -5.59
N LYS A 143 11.43 -7.36 -4.55
CA LYS A 143 11.24 -6.80 -3.21
C LYS A 143 12.55 -6.33 -2.56
N LYS A 144 13.66 -7.05 -2.81
CA LYS A 144 14.99 -6.76 -2.22
C LYS A 144 15.53 -5.42 -2.70
N SER A 145 15.50 -5.16 -4.01
CA SER A 145 15.97 -3.88 -4.55
C SER A 145 15.16 -2.69 -4.04
N VAL A 146 13.85 -2.86 -3.82
CA VAL A 146 13.02 -1.80 -3.22
C VAL A 146 13.41 -1.53 -1.77
N LEU A 147 13.62 -2.56 -0.96
CA LEU A 147 14.08 -2.41 0.42
C LEU A 147 15.46 -1.75 0.49
N GLN A 148 16.38 -2.11 -0.40
CA GLN A 148 17.70 -1.48 -0.50
C GLN A 148 17.60 0.01 -0.92
N ALA A 149 16.80 0.32 -1.94
CA ALA A 149 16.59 1.70 -2.38
C ALA A 149 15.98 2.58 -1.27
N CYS A 150 15.02 2.05 -0.49
CA CYS A 150 14.48 2.73 0.68
C CYS A 150 15.56 3.01 1.74
N GLN A 151 16.47 2.05 1.96
CA GLN A 151 17.56 2.21 2.92
C GLN A 151 18.59 3.26 2.45
N GLU A 152 18.90 3.30 1.15
CA GLU A 152 19.85 4.27 0.57
C GLU A 152 19.39 5.72 0.79
N VAL A 153 18.12 6.00 0.53
CA VAL A 153 17.58 7.36 0.64
C VAL A 153 17.25 7.78 2.07
N LEU A 154 17.12 6.83 2.99
CA LEU A 154 16.83 7.08 4.40
C LEU A 154 18.10 7.51 5.14
N ARG A 155 18.01 8.53 5.99
CA ARG A 155 19.11 8.97 6.85
C ARG A 155 19.49 7.90 7.86
N PRO A 156 20.77 7.83 8.27
CA PRO A 156 21.22 6.90 9.28
C PRO A 156 20.38 6.93 10.56
N SER A 157 20.11 5.77 11.11
CA SER A 157 19.33 5.60 12.34
C SER A 157 17.86 6.05 12.29
N LYS A 158 17.34 6.36 11.09
CA LYS A 158 15.92 6.66 10.87
C LYS A 158 15.13 5.40 10.55
N SER A 159 13.80 5.50 10.59
CA SER A 159 12.90 4.36 10.49
C SER A 159 12.06 4.38 9.23
N MET A 160 11.71 3.18 8.77
CA MET A 160 10.65 2.95 7.80
C MET A 160 9.49 2.22 8.49
N VAL A 161 8.26 2.62 8.17
CA VAL A 161 7.03 1.93 8.59
C VAL A 161 6.27 1.49 7.35
N PHE A 162 5.92 0.21 7.28
CA PHE A 162 5.20 -0.30 6.13
C PHE A 162 4.28 -1.46 6.47
N SER A 163 3.19 -1.59 5.70
CA SER A 163 2.34 -2.78 5.73
C SER A 163 2.59 -3.66 4.50
N VAL A 164 2.34 -4.95 4.66
CA VAL A 164 2.50 -5.91 3.56
C VAL A 164 1.64 -7.15 3.74
N ILE A 165 1.09 -7.65 2.63
CA ILE A 165 0.39 -8.93 2.56
C ILE A 165 1.39 -10.01 2.16
N SER A 166 1.34 -11.16 2.83
CA SER A 166 2.22 -12.29 2.59
C SER A 166 1.48 -13.62 2.59
N VAL A 167 2.12 -14.62 2.02
CA VAL A 167 1.69 -16.03 2.09
C VAL A 167 2.55 -16.72 3.16
N PRO A 168 1.96 -17.35 4.18
CA PRO A 168 2.71 -18.10 5.17
C PRO A 168 3.54 -19.22 4.55
N LEU A 169 4.72 -19.48 5.10
CA LEU A 169 5.57 -20.59 4.65
C LEU A 169 4.98 -21.94 5.11
N GLY A 170 5.24 -23.00 4.34
CA GLY A 170 4.89 -24.37 4.71
C GLY A 170 3.45 -24.77 4.40
N LEU A 171 2.73 -24.01 3.59
CA LEU A 171 1.41 -24.41 3.07
C LEU A 171 1.52 -25.64 2.16
N SER A 172 0.44 -26.42 2.06
CA SER A 172 0.30 -27.44 1.01
C SER A 172 0.24 -26.78 -0.38
N ASP A 173 0.57 -27.54 -1.44
CA ASP A 173 0.48 -27.02 -2.83
C ASP A 173 -0.91 -26.52 -3.19
N SER A 174 -1.96 -27.13 -2.64
CA SER A 174 -3.35 -26.71 -2.85
C SER A 174 -3.64 -25.38 -2.14
N ASP A 175 -3.21 -25.24 -0.90
CA ASP A 175 -3.42 -24.02 -0.11
C ASP A 175 -2.55 -22.86 -0.62
N TYR A 176 -1.33 -23.15 -1.05
CA TYR A 176 -0.48 -22.16 -1.67
C TYR A 176 -1.11 -21.57 -2.95
N ARG A 177 -1.70 -22.41 -3.81
CA ARG A 177 -2.43 -21.93 -5.00
C ARG A 177 -3.64 -21.06 -4.62
N ARG A 178 -4.42 -21.47 -3.62
CA ARG A 178 -5.53 -20.66 -3.10
C ARG A 178 -5.06 -19.31 -2.57
N ALA A 179 -3.93 -19.28 -1.87
CA ALA A 179 -3.31 -18.05 -1.37
C ALA A 179 -2.92 -17.10 -2.52
N LEU A 180 -2.29 -17.63 -3.58
CA LEU A 180 -1.92 -16.83 -4.76
C LEU A 180 -3.14 -16.27 -5.50
N GLU A 181 -4.21 -17.06 -5.64
CA GLU A 181 -5.46 -16.61 -6.30
C GLU A 181 -6.20 -15.51 -5.49
N ALA A 182 -6.01 -15.48 -4.17
CA ALA A 182 -6.66 -14.54 -3.28
C ALA A 182 -5.82 -13.28 -2.96
N GLY A 183 -4.50 -13.39 -3.11
CA GLY A 183 -3.53 -12.34 -2.80
C GLY A 183 -3.32 -11.33 -3.93
N PRO A 184 -2.46 -10.34 -3.71
CA PRO A 184 -1.89 -9.50 -4.76
C PRO A 184 -1.11 -10.31 -5.80
N GLU A 185 -0.94 -9.77 -7.00
CA GLU A 185 -0.35 -10.48 -8.14
C GLU A 185 1.05 -11.05 -7.88
N PHE A 186 1.88 -10.32 -7.13
CA PHE A 186 3.23 -10.74 -6.78
C PHE A 186 3.38 -11.02 -5.27
N VAL A 187 2.32 -11.55 -4.64
CA VAL A 187 2.33 -11.90 -3.21
C VAL A 187 3.31 -13.03 -2.88
N ALA A 188 3.63 -13.87 -3.87
CA ALA A 188 4.63 -14.92 -3.72
C ALA A 188 6.00 -14.36 -3.33
N SER A 189 6.68 -15.07 -2.43
CA SER A 189 8.06 -14.79 -2.04
C SER A 189 8.71 -16.09 -1.58
N ASP A 190 9.96 -16.31 -1.98
CA ASP A 190 10.74 -17.47 -1.53
C ASP A 190 11.26 -17.29 -0.09
N ASP A 191 11.42 -16.03 0.34
CA ASP A 191 11.86 -15.65 1.67
C ASP A 191 10.70 -15.04 2.48
N SER A 192 10.74 -15.19 3.81
CA SER A 192 9.89 -14.40 4.71
C SER A 192 10.29 -12.92 4.69
N TYR A 193 9.38 -12.01 5.02
CA TYR A 193 9.73 -10.58 5.12
C TYR A 193 10.77 -10.31 6.21
N LEU A 194 10.79 -11.06 7.29
CA LEU A 194 11.85 -10.97 8.32
C LEU A 194 13.23 -11.30 7.71
N SER A 195 13.31 -12.38 6.91
CA SER A 195 14.56 -12.76 6.22
C SER A 195 14.95 -11.72 5.16
N LEU A 196 14.00 -11.18 4.38
CA LEU A 196 14.28 -10.12 3.40
C LEU A 196 14.83 -8.87 4.06
N LEU A 197 14.26 -8.46 5.19
CA LEU A 197 14.69 -7.30 5.95
C LEU A 197 16.12 -7.49 6.49
N GLU A 198 16.41 -8.65 7.10
CA GLU A 198 17.77 -8.98 7.57
C GLU A 198 18.79 -8.97 6.42
N GLN A 199 18.47 -9.62 5.27
CA GLN A 199 19.35 -9.68 4.09
C GLN A 199 19.60 -8.31 3.44
N THR A 200 18.74 -7.34 3.68
CA THR A 200 18.84 -5.99 3.12
C THR A 200 19.28 -4.93 4.14
N GLY A 201 19.77 -5.35 5.33
CA GLY A 201 20.38 -4.48 6.34
C GLY A 201 19.38 -3.65 7.13
N TRP A 202 18.21 -4.24 7.43
CA TRP A 202 17.22 -3.63 8.30
C TRP A 202 17.12 -4.35 9.64
N THR A 203 17.18 -3.61 10.73
CA THR A 203 16.81 -4.10 12.07
C THR A 203 15.31 -3.93 12.27
N VAL A 204 14.59 -5.04 12.54
CA VAL A 204 13.16 -5.01 12.86
C VAL A 204 12.98 -4.55 14.31
N LEU A 205 12.27 -3.44 14.49
CA LEU A 205 11.90 -2.90 15.80
C LEU A 205 10.55 -3.45 16.26
N GLU A 206 9.58 -3.54 15.34
CA GLU A 206 8.25 -4.09 15.61
C GLU A 206 7.76 -4.89 14.39
N ASP A 207 7.08 -6.02 14.67
CA ASP A 207 6.37 -6.88 13.72
C ASP A 207 4.96 -7.09 14.27
N MET A 208 4.01 -6.29 13.79
CA MET A 208 2.62 -6.31 14.24
C MET A 208 1.77 -7.09 13.26
N ASN A 209 1.26 -8.26 13.69
CA ASN A 209 0.30 -9.03 12.91
C ASN A 209 -1.07 -8.33 12.92
N VAL A 210 -1.46 -7.77 11.79
CA VAL A 210 -2.74 -7.06 11.59
C VAL A 210 -3.74 -7.89 10.75
N THR A 211 -3.51 -9.19 10.60
CA THR A 211 -4.32 -10.10 9.77
C THR A 211 -5.79 -10.11 10.19
N GLN A 212 -6.07 -10.13 11.49
CA GLN A 212 -7.46 -10.13 11.98
C GLN A 212 -8.20 -8.83 11.63
N SER A 213 -7.53 -7.70 11.75
CA SER A 213 -8.10 -6.40 11.34
C SER A 213 -8.30 -6.35 9.83
N PHE A 214 -7.39 -6.93 9.05
CA PHE A 214 -7.49 -7.03 7.60
C PHE A 214 -8.64 -7.95 7.15
N LEU A 215 -8.85 -9.08 7.83
CA LEU A 215 -10.01 -9.96 7.61
C LEU A 215 -11.32 -9.21 7.84
N GLN A 216 -11.43 -8.50 8.96
CA GLN A 216 -12.63 -7.70 9.26
C GLN A 216 -12.85 -6.58 8.23
N LEU A 217 -11.79 -5.92 7.81
CA LEU A 217 -11.84 -4.88 6.78
C LEU A 217 -12.31 -5.45 5.44
N THR A 218 -11.81 -6.63 5.05
CA THR A 218 -12.20 -7.34 3.83
C THR A 218 -13.68 -7.72 3.87
N GLN A 219 -14.17 -8.22 5.01
CA GLN A 219 -15.59 -8.52 5.21
C GLN A 219 -16.45 -7.25 5.11
N ASN A 220 -16.04 -6.17 5.79
CA ASN A 220 -16.77 -4.90 5.74
C ASN A 220 -16.81 -4.34 4.30
N ARG A 221 -15.73 -4.50 3.54
CA ARG A 221 -15.66 -4.09 2.13
C ARG A 221 -16.63 -4.90 1.28
N LEU A 222 -16.64 -6.22 1.43
CA LEU A 222 -17.54 -7.13 0.73
C LEU A 222 -19.01 -6.77 1.00
N ASP A 223 -19.40 -6.59 2.25
CA ASP A 223 -20.76 -6.26 2.64
C ASP A 223 -21.18 -4.88 2.13
N THR A 224 -20.26 -3.93 2.15
CA THR A 224 -20.50 -2.57 1.65
C THR A 224 -20.64 -2.57 0.13
N GLU A 225 -19.79 -3.26 -0.63
CA GLU A 225 -19.91 -3.36 -2.09
C GLU A 225 -21.22 -4.07 -2.49
N ARG A 226 -21.62 -5.13 -1.79
CA ARG A 226 -22.92 -5.78 -2.00
C ARG A 226 -24.10 -4.84 -1.74
N SER A 227 -24.05 -4.05 -0.67
CA SER A 227 -25.12 -3.09 -0.36
C SER A 227 -25.23 -1.91 -1.33
N HIS A 228 -24.19 -1.67 -2.15
CA HIS A 228 -24.15 -0.63 -3.18
C HIS A 228 -24.14 -1.22 -4.60
N GLN A 229 -24.54 -2.48 -4.77
CA GLN A 229 -24.45 -3.19 -6.04
C GLN A 229 -25.22 -2.46 -7.16
N ASP A 230 -26.38 -1.94 -6.89
CA ASP A 230 -27.19 -1.20 -7.88
C ASP A 230 -26.46 0.09 -8.33
N GLU A 231 -25.85 0.84 -7.40
CA GLU A 231 -25.05 2.02 -7.73
C GLU A 231 -23.81 1.65 -8.57
N LEU A 232 -23.15 0.54 -8.23
CA LEU A 232 -21.99 0.04 -8.98
C LEU A 232 -22.35 -0.34 -10.40
N LEU A 233 -23.49 -0.98 -10.62
CA LEU A 233 -23.99 -1.37 -11.95
C LEU A 233 -24.37 -0.18 -12.83
N LEU A 234 -24.68 1.00 -12.27
CA LEU A 234 -24.92 2.22 -13.04
C LEU A 234 -23.65 2.79 -13.68
N SER A 235 -22.49 2.47 -13.13
CA SER A 235 -21.20 3.07 -13.53
C SER A 235 -20.14 2.05 -13.96
N THR A 236 -20.46 0.76 -13.90
CA THR A 236 -19.50 -0.32 -14.12
C THR A 236 -20.16 -1.51 -14.78
N GLU A 237 -19.44 -2.18 -15.69
CA GLU A 237 -19.91 -3.39 -16.35
C GLU A 237 -20.26 -4.48 -15.32
N PRO A 238 -21.41 -5.19 -15.48
CA PRO A 238 -21.86 -6.21 -14.53
C PRO A 238 -20.83 -7.29 -14.23
N GLU A 239 -20.05 -7.71 -15.22
CA GLU A 239 -19.02 -8.74 -15.04
C GLU A 239 -17.86 -8.23 -14.19
N THR A 240 -17.52 -6.94 -14.25
CA THR A 240 -16.53 -6.32 -13.38
C THR A 240 -17.00 -6.29 -11.93
N VAL A 241 -18.25 -5.92 -11.68
CA VAL A 241 -18.84 -5.91 -10.32
C VAL A 241 -18.81 -7.34 -9.74
N LYS A 242 -19.28 -8.32 -10.54
CA LYS A 242 -19.30 -9.74 -10.14
C LYS A 242 -17.91 -10.26 -9.79
N ARG A 243 -16.91 -10.00 -10.64
CA ARG A 243 -15.52 -10.41 -10.41
C ARG A 243 -14.97 -9.83 -9.11
N ARG A 244 -15.19 -8.54 -8.84
CA ARG A 244 -14.76 -7.89 -7.59
C ARG A 244 -15.36 -8.55 -6.34
N ILE A 245 -16.65 -8.89 -6.37
CA ILE A 245 -17.29 -9.61 -5.27
C ILE A 245 -16.63 -10.97 -5.04
N ILE A 246 -16.40 -11.72 -6.12
CA ILE A 246 -15.71 -13.04 -6.05
C ILE A 246 -14.30 -12.90 -5.50
N ASP A 247 -13.53 -11.88 -5.92
CA ASP A 247 -12.17 -11.65 -5.44
C ASP A 247 -12.14 -11.26 -3.96
N LEU A 248 -13.12 -10.48 -3.49
CA LEU A 248 -13.28 -10.16 -2.07
C LEU A 248 -13.66 -11.40 -1.23
N GLU A 249 -14.56 -12.25 -1.74
CA GLU A 249 -14.93 -13.52 -1.10
C GLU A 249 -13.72 -14.44 -0.98
N ARG A 250 -12.97 -14.66 -2.06
CA ARG A 250 -11.75 -15.47 -2.07
C ARG A 250 -10.74 -14.97 -1.04
N ARG A 251 -10.51 -13.65 -1.00
CA ARG A 251 -9.57 -13.05 -0.04
C ARG A 251 -10.01 -13.22 1.40
N ARG A 252 -11.29 -12.99 1.69
CA ARG A 252 -11.88 -13.22 3.02
C ARG A 252 -11.66 -14.66 3.45
N ASP A 253 -11.99 -15.62 2.59
CA ASP A 253 -11.89 -17.05 2.89
C ASP A 253 -10.43 -17.47 3.08
N ALA A 254 -9.51 -17.00 2.22
CA ALA A 254 -8.09 -17.27 2.38
C ALA A 254 -7.53 -16.69 3.69
N LEU A 255 -7.97 -15.50 4.10
CA LEU A 255 -7.59 -14.89 5.38
C LEU A 255 -8.17 -15.70 6.57
N ALA A 256 -9.42 -16.11 6.48
CA ALA A 256 -10.08 -16.92 7.52
C ALA A 256 -9.41 -18.29 7.68
N ASP A 257 -8.97 -18.89 6.60
CA ASP A 257 -8.24 -20.17 6.57
C ASP A 257 -6.75 -20.05 6.93
N GLY A 258 -6.25 -18.83 7.19
CA GLY A 258 -4.84 -18.58 7.51
C GLY A 258 -3.87 -18.70 6.33
N LEU A 259 -4.37 -18.60 5.10
CA LEU A 259 -3.58 -18.71 3.86
C LEU A 259 -2.93 -17.39 3.42
N LEU A 260 -3.41 -16.28 3.96
CA LEU A 260 -2.84 -14.96 3.82
C LEU A 260 -2.60 -14.34 5.19
N ARG A 261 -1.54 -13.57 5.28
CA ARG A 261 -1.17 -12.79 6.45
C ARG A 261 -0.96 -11.34 6.03
N ARG A 262 -1.26 -10.38 6.91
CA ARG A 262 -0.88 -8.97 6.73
C ARG A 262 -0.19 -8.49 7.98
N ASP A 263 0.98 -7.85 7.80
CA ASP A 263 1.81 -7.35 8.87
C ASP A 263 2.08 -5.87 8.68
N LEU A 264 2.27 -5.16 9.79
CA LEU A 264 2.79 -3.80 9.86
C LEU A 264 4.17 -3.86 10.54
N PHE A 265 5.21 -3.50 9.80
CA PHE A 265 6.59 -3.48 10.26
C PHE A 265 7.06 -2.07 10.61
N VAL A 266 7.81 -1.97 11.70
CA VAL A 266 8.67 -0.83 11.99
C VAL A 266 10.11 -1.32 11.91
N VAL A 267 10.88 -0.73 11.01
CA VAL A 267 12.27 -1.13 10.76
C VAL A 267 13.19 0.07 10.79
N LYS A 268 14.43 -0.15 11.22
CA LYS A 268 15.47 0.86 11.29
C LYS A 268 16.63 0.46 10.40
N SER A 269 17.20 1.43 9.68
CA SER A 269 18.42 1.20 8.90
C SER A 269 19.61 0.87 9.82
N ASP A 270 20.39 -0.14 9.46
CA ASP A 270 21.63 -0.51 10.16
C ASP A 270 22.81 0.41 9.80
N LYS A 271 22.61 1.41 8.92
CA LYS A 271 23.61 2.42 8.53
C LYS A 271 23.85 3.44 9.63
#